data_ee1eb4e7ce97dd12041936a48901244c
#
_entry.id   ee1eb4e7ce97dd12041936a48901244c
#
_cell.length_a   1.000
_cell.length_b   1.000
_cell.length_c   1.000
_cell.angle_alpha   90.00
_cell.angle_beta   90.00
_cell.angle_gamma   90.00
#
_symmetry.space_group_name_H-M   'P 1'
#
loop_
_entity.id
_entity.type
_entity.pdbx_description
1 polymer ?
#
loop_
_entity_poly.entity_id
_entity_poly.type
_entity_poly.pdbx_seq_one_letter_code
_entity_poly.pdbx_strand_id
1 'polypeptide(L)'
;RRQRQMCIRDSFVAYAESLLGQMPCARMNNNTRRNQLFLDPSLKGIIYHTIKFCDYYGFEYASIKNNIKVPLLKLETDFTSQSAGQLLTRIQAFAETIEGSDDMDPTKGISEEARRRMESGVYYVAGIDSGSTSTDVVILDQDGKIKSTMIIPTGGGAMLSAEKSLEKAVEKAGISKDDIVRIVTTGYGRAYINSGDDSITEITCHAKGAHYLNPNVRTVIDIGGQDIKAISIDENGAVKNFLMNDKCAAGTGRFLEMMARTLGLSLEEMSTMGLEWKENIVISSMCTVFAESEVVSLVAQNKAVSDIIHGLNMSVASKVGALAARLGQDNPGEYMMTGGVAKNKGITNALEEKLGAKLYICDEAQLCGALGAALFAYEKCREA
;
A
#
# COMPACT_ATOMS: atom_id res chain seq x y z
N ARG A 1 -7.32 52.59 -19.68
CA ARG A 1 -6.30 52.28 -18.62
C ARG A 1 -6.90 52.32 -17.20
N ARG A 2 -7.74 53.32 -16.83
CA ARG A 2 -8.38 53.40 -15.50
C ARG A 2 -9.32 52.22 -15.20
N GLN A 3 -10.13 51.80 -16.16
CA GLN A 3 -11.05 50.63 -15.96
C GLN A 3 -10.29 49.31 -15.74
N ARG A 4 -9.17 49.06 -16.46
CA ARG A 4 -8.34 47.86 -16.25
C ARG A 4 -7.69 47.86 -14.84
N GLN A 5 -7.27 49.01 -14.35
CA GLN A 5 -6.70 49.12 -13.00
C GLN A 5 -7.74 48.87 -11.90
N MET A 6 -8.99 49.34 -12.09
CA MET A 6 -10.10 49.05 -11.17
C MET A 6 -10.42 47.55 -11.13
N CYS A 7 -10.56 46.88 -12.30
CA CYS A 7 -10.84 45.45 -12.33
C CYS A 7 -9.74 44.58 -11.68
N ILE A 8 -8.47 44.97 -11.84
CA ILE A 8 -7.35 44.26 -11.21
C ILE A 8 -7.41 44.47 -9.68
N ARG A 9 -7.69 45.67 -9.19
CA ARG A 9 -7.80 46.00 -7.77
C ARG A 9 -8.97 45.26 -7.14
N ASP A 10 -10.13 45.25 -7.75
CA ASP A 10 -11.33 44.59 -7.24
C ASP A 10 -11.16 43.07 -7.23
N SER A 11 -10.52 42.50 -8.28
CA SER A 11 -10.19 41.08 -8.30
C SER A 11 -9.15 40.69 -7.25
N PHE A 12 -8.20 41.60 -6.96
CA PHE A 12 -7.20 41.38 -5.93
C PHE A 12 -7.79 41.47 -4.52
N VAL A 13 -8.70 42.42 -4.30
CA VAL A 13 -9.45 42.53 -3.04
C VAL A 13 -10.32 41.31 -2.81
N ALA A 14 -11.11 40.90 -3.82
CA ALA A 14 -11.95 39.71 -3.73
C ALA A 14 -11.11 38.42 -3.49
N TYR A 15 -9.95 38.33 -4.11
CA TYR A 15 -9.00 37.24 -3.86
C TYR A 15 -8.45 37.27 -2.42
N ALA A 16 -8.05 38.45 -1.94
CA ALA A 16 -7.56 38.62 -0.57
C ALA A 16 -8.67 38.34 0.47
N GLU A 17 -9.90 38.78 0.22
CA GLU A 17 -11.07 38.47 1.06
C GLU A 17 -11.39 37.00 1.07
N SER A 18 -11.29 36.32 -0.10
CA SER A 18 -11.43 34.87 -0.18
C SER A 18 -10.35 34.14 0.61
N LEU A 19 -9.09 34.59 0.56
CA LEU A 19 -7.99 34.01 1.34
C LEU A 19 -8.19 34.24 2.85
N LEU A 20 -8.63 35.43 3.23
CA LEU A 20 -8.89 35.78 4.63
C LEU A 20 -10.15 35.09 5.17
N GLY A 21 -11.12 34.82 4.30
CA GLY A 21 -12.34 34.06 4.63
C GLY A 21 -12.12 32.54 4.74
N GLN A 22 -10.96 32.04 4.28
CA GLN A 22 -10.60 30.65 4.48
C GLN A 22 -10.38 30.32 5.96
N MET A 23 -10.43 29.03 6.29
CA MET A 23 -10.19 28.57 7.64
C MET A 23 -8.84 29.12 8.15
N PRO A 24 -8.83 29.83 9.29
CA PRO A 24 -7.61 30.52 9.74
C PRO A 24 -6.48 29.53 10.00
N CYS A 25 -5.26 29.93 9.69
CA CYS A 25 -4.07 29.18 10.06
C CYS A 25 -4.07 28.93 11.59
N ALA A 26 -3.58 27.77 12.02
CA ALA A 26 -3.45 27.44 13.44
C ALA A 26 -2.67 28.50 14.25
N ARG A 27 -1.78 29.25 13.60
CA ARG A 27 -1.11 30.44 14.17
C ARG A 27 -2.06 31.54 14.60
N MET A 28 -3.22 31.64 13.99
CA MET A 28 -4.21 32.70 14.31
C MET A 28 -5.06 32.40 15.55
N ASN A 29 -4.74 31.32 16.23
CA ASN A 29 -5.23 30.95 17.56
C ASN A 29 -6.77 30.87 17.72
N ASN A 30 -7.50 30.62 16.63
CA ASN A 30 -8.95 30.42 16.67
C ASN A 30 -9.35 29.08 16.04
N ASN A 31 -9.34 28.02 16.84
CA ASN A 31 -9.71 26.67 16.42
C ASN A 31 -11.21 26.37 16.58
N THR A 32 -12.01 27.30 17.08
CA THR A 32 -13.41 27.03 17.45
C THR A 32 -14.25 26.55 16.27
N ARG A 33 -14.09 27.15 15.08
CA ARG A 33 -14.81 26.72 13.88
C ARG A 33 -14.37 25.34 13.40
N ARG A 34 -13.06 25.03 13.46
CA ARG A 34 -12.55 23.70 13.06
C ARG A 34 -13.00 22.62 14.03
N ASN A 35 -12.95 22.89 15.31
CA ASN A 35 -13.43 21.98 16.34
C ASN A 35 -14.92 21.65 16.17
N GLN A 36 -15.74 22.63 15.78
CA GLN A 36 -17.15 22.40 15.47
C GLN A 36 -17.35 21.49 14.27
N LEU A 37 -16.52 21.64 13.21
CA LEU A 37 -16.56 20.74 12.03
C LEU A 37 -16.25 19.31 12.42
N PHE A 38 -15.27 19.06 13.28
CA PHE A 38 -14.90 17.71 13.71
C PHE A 38 -15.98 17.02 14.56
N LEU A 39 -16.93 17.76 15.10
CA LEU A 39 -18.03 17.25 15.91
C LEU A 39 -19.33 17.03 15.13
N ASP A 40 -19.35 17.32 13.83
CA ASP A 40 -20.51 17.12 12.99
C ASP A 40 -20.85 15.62 12.88
N PRO A 41 -22.04 15.19 13.31
CA PRO A 41 -22.41 13.78 13.30
C PRO A 41 -22.65 13.22 11.89
N SER A 42 -22.75 14.05 10.87
CA SER A 42 -22.90 13.64 9.48
C SER A 42 -21.58 13.24 8.80
N LEU A 43 -20.44 13.50 9.45
CA LEU A 43 -19.14 13.15 8.91
C LEU A 43 -18.94 11.65 8.84
N LYS A 44 -18.61 11.16 7.65
CA LYS A 44 -18.20 9.76 7.41
C LYS A 44 -16.68 9.59 7.51
N GLY A 45 -15.90 10.63 7.27
CA GLY A 45 -14.44 10.63 7.35
C GLY A 45 -13.85 12.04 7.17
N ILE A 46 -12.58 12.19 7.48
CA ILE A 46 -11.88 13.47 7.42
C ILE A 46 -10.59 13.31 6.64
N ILE A 47 -10.39 14.16 5.63
CA ILE A 47 -9.08 14.33 4.98
C ILE A 47 -8.42 15.57 5.58
N TYR A 48 -7.35 15.34 6.37
CA TYR A 48 -6.57 16.39 6.99
C TYR A 48 -5.36 16.71 6.12
N HIS A 49 -5.46 17.78 5.35
CA HIS A 49 -4.38 18.22 4.45
C HIS A 49 -3.46 19.24 5.14
N THR A 50 -2.16 19.00 5.04
CA THR A 50 -1.12 19.92 5.49
C THR A 50 -0.02 20.07 4.45
N ILE A 51 0.65 21.21 4.49
CA ILE A 51 1.83 21.44 3.65
C ILE A 51 3.06 20.94 4.41
N LYS A 52 4.04 20.36 3.69
CA LYS A 52 5.33 19.98 4.27
C LYS A 52 5.94 21.13 5.08
N PHE A 53 6.53 20.80 6.21
CA PHE A 53 7.16 21.73 7.15
C PHE A 53 6.20 22.71 7.84
N CYS A 54 4.90 22.46 7.80
CA CYS A 54 3.94 23.24 8.58
C CYS A 54 3.78 22.63 9.99
N ASP A 55 4.61 23.05 10.93
CA ASP A 55 4.63 22.55 12.30
C ASP A 55 3.30 22.75 13.02
N TYR A 56 2.65 23.88 12.82
CA TYR A 56 1.36 24.20 13.48
C TYR A 56 0.26 23.22 13.13
N TYR A 57 0.09 22.88 11.85
CA TYR A 57 -0.86 21.86 11.44
C TYR A 57 -0.41 20.45 11.83
N GLY A 58 0.90 20.23 11.94
CA GLY A 58 1.46 19.01 12.50
C GLY A 58 1.07 18.80 13.96
N PHE A 59 1.21 19.83 14.78
CA PHE A 59 0.79 19.83 16.21
C PHE A 59 -0.73 19.70 16.35
N GLU A 60 -1.50 20.45 15.56
CA GLU A 60 -2.97 20.34 15.58
C GLU A 60 -3.39 18.91 15.24
N TYR A 61 -2.84 18.30 14.18
CA TYR A 61 -3.13 16.92 13.83
C TYR A 61 -2.86 15.95 14.99
N ALA A 62 -1.72 16.09 15.66
CA ALA A 62 -1.38 15.25 16.81
C ALA A 62 -2.38 15.41 17.96
N SER A 63 -2.88 16.65 18.18
CA SER A 63 -3.87 16.96 19.21
C SER A 63 -5.26 16.39 18.92
N ILE A 64 -5.70 16.44 17.65
CA ILE A 64 -7.05 16.02 17.28
C ILE A 64 -7.17 14.53 16.96
N LYS A 65 -6.08 13.89 16.52
CA LYS A 65 -6.05 12.49 16.07
C LYS A 65 -6.76 11.53 17.02
N ASN A 66 -6.55 11.69 18.33
CA ASN A 66 -7.10 10.77 19.33
C ASN A 66 -8.55 11.11 19.73
N ASN A 67 -9.06 12.26 19.31
CA ASN A 67 -10.40 12.75 19.66
C ASN A 67 -11.42 12.58 18.51
N ILE A 68 -10.95 12.28 17.30
CA ILE A 68 -11.78 12.04 16.12
C ILE A 68 -12.22 10.58 16.11
N LYS A 69 -13.53 10.33 15.98
CA LYS A 69 -14.14 9.00 15.97
C LYS A 69 -14.34 8.42 14.58
N VAL A 70 -14.28 9.25 13.54
CA VAL A 70 -14.41 8.81 12.15
C VAL A 70 -13.02 8.57 11.53
N PRO A 71 -12.91 7.81 10.44
CA PRO A 71 -11.65 7.62 9.72
C PRO A 71 -10.97 8.95 9.39
N LEU A 72 -9.66 9.03 9.58
CA LEU A 72 -8.87 10.26 9.42
C LEU A 72 -7.66 10.00 8.52
N LEU A 73 -7.69 10.54 7.31
CA LEU A 73 -6.55 10.51 6.39
C LEU A 73 -5.71 11.79 6.53
N LYS A 74 -4.43 11.67 6.90
CA LYS A 74 -3.48 12.78 6.81
C LYS A 74 -2.83 12.80 5.44
N LEU A 75 -2.98 13.91 4.71
CA LEU A 75 -2.25 14.21 3.48
C LEU A 75 -1.25 15.33 3.72
N GLU A 76 -0.01 15.11 3.27
CA GLU A 76 1.05 16.11 3.34
C GLU A 76 1.59 16.35 1.93
N THR A 77 1.49 17.61 1.46
CA THR A 77 1.90 17.99 0.11
C THR A 77 2.89 19.14 0.11
N ASP A 78 3.54 19.33 -1.03
CA ASP A 78 4.42 20.48 -1.33
C ASP A 78 3.94 21.26 -2.56
N PHE A 79 2.72 20.97 -3.04
CA PHE A 79 2.13 21.52 -4.28
C PHE A 79 2.87 21.15 -5.56
N THR A 80 3.78 20.17 -5.53
CA THR A 80 4.39 19.65 -6.76
C THR A 80 3.50 18.57 -7.40
N SER A 81 3.52 18.49 -8.74
CA SER A 81 2.79 17.45 -9.49
C SER A 81 3.40 16.05 -9.32
N GLN A 82 4.63 15.94 -8.82
CA GLN A 82 5.37 14.68 -8.72
C GLN A 82 4.74 13.65 -7.78
N SER A 83 3.89 14.09 -6.85
CA SER A 83 3.21 13.20 -5.88
C SER A 83 1.76 12.89 -6.25
N ALA A 84 1.27 13.31 -7.42
CA ALA A 84 -0.16 13.21 -7.76
C ALA A 84 -0.70 11.78 -7.73
N GLY A 85 0.01 10.80 -8.31
CA GLY A 85 -0.41 9.40 -8.30
C GLY A 85 -0.48 8.80 -6.89
N GLN A 86 0.50 9.12 -6.04
CA GLN A 86 0.54 8.67 -4.66
C GLN A 86 -0.58 9.27 -3.80
N LEU A 87 -0.90 10.55 -4.04
CA LEU A 87 -2.02 11.21 -3.37
C LEU A 87 -3.35 10.61 -3.81
N LEU A 88 -3.50 10.34 -5.10
CA LEU A 88 -4.69 9.71 -5.66
C LEU A 88 -4.93 8.32 -5.04
N THR A 89 -3.91 7.47 -4.96
CA THR A 89 -4.01 6.16 -4.30
C THR A 89 -4.48 6.28 -2.86
N ARG A 90 -3.93 7.23 -2.08
CA ARG A 90 -4.36 7.44 -0.69
C ARG A 90 -5.80 7.93 -0.56
N ILE A 91 -6.22 8.84 -1.44
CA ILE A 91 -7.59 9.35 -1.46
C ILE A 91 -8.57 8.24 -1.86
N GLN A 92 -8.23 7.46 -2.89
CA GLN A 92 -9.05 6.34 -3.33
C GLN A 92 -9.20 5.27 -2.23
N ALA A 93 -8.07 4.85 -1.62
CA ALA A 93 -8.11 3.88 -0.51
C ALA A 93 -8.91 4.41 0.69
N PHE A 94 -8.86 5.72 0.95
CA PHE A 94 -9.65 6.32 2.00
C PHE A 94 -11.14 6.37 1.64
N ALA A 95 -11.49 6.66 0.40
CA ALA A 95 -12.87 6.58 -0.08
C ALA A 95 -13.42 5.14 0.04
N GLU A 96 -12.64 4.15 -0.42
CA GLU A 96 -12.98 2.72 -0.26
C GLU A 96 -13.18 2.30 1.21
N THR A 97 -12.43 2.93 2.15
CA THR A 97 -12.58 2.69 3.60
C THR A 97 -13.91 3.26 4.15
N ILE A 98 -14.41 4.37 3.58
CA ILE A 98 -15.62 5.06 4.06
C ILE A 98 -16.89 4.50 3.44
N GLU A 99 -16.83 4.24 2.14
CA GLU A 99 -17.99 3.85 1.31
C GLU A 99 -18.22 2.33 1.34
N GLY A 100 -17.19 1.58 1.73
CA GLY A 100 -17.15 0.13 1.53
C GLY A 100 -16.88 -0.21 0.06
N SER A 101 -16.60 -1.48 -0.21
CA SER A 101 -16.48 -1.98 -1.59
C SER A 101 -17.83 -2.18 -2.27
N ASP A 102 -18.94 -1.90 -1.58
CA ASP A 102 -20.31 -2.24 -1.97
C ASP A 102 -20.94 -1.26 -2.98
N ASP A 103 -20.39 -0.05 -3.15
CA ASP A 103 -20.92 0.95 -4.12
C ASP A 103 -20.56 0.64 -5.59
N MET A 104 -19.91 -0.48 -5.84
CA MET A 104 -19.64 -0.92 -7.21
C MET A 104 -20.84 -1.76 -7.70
N ASP A 105 -21.57 -1.25 -8.68
CA ASP A 105 -22.68 -1.97 -9.32
C ASP A 105 -22.20 -3.37 -9.76
N PRO A 106 -22.68 -4.46 -9.12
CA PRO A 106 -22.23 -5.82 -9.42
C PRO A 106 -22.52 -6.22 -10.86
N THR A 107 -23.51 -5.59 -11.51
CA THR A 107 -23.92 -5.90 -12.89
C THR A 107 -23.11 -5.12 -13.93
N LYS A 108 -22.41 -4.06 -13.52
CA LYS A 108 -21.63 -3.22 -14.41
C LYS A 108 -20.41 -3.97 -14.93
N GLY A 109 -20.29 -4.11 -16.23
CA GLY A 109 -19.14 -4.74 -16.89
C GLY A 109 -19.29 -6.24 -17.17
N ILE A 110 -20.31 -6.93 -16.65
CA ILE A 110 -20.53 -8.32 -17.01
C ILE A 110 -21.24 -8.41 -18.37
N SER A 111 -20.52 -8.91 -19.38
CA SER A 111 -21.08 -9.14 -20.72
C SER A 111 -22.16 -10.24 -20.70
N GLU A 112 -23.06 -10.24 -21.70
CA GLU A 112 -24.01 -11.34 -21.85
C GLU A 112 -23.34 -12.71 -22.01
N GLU A 113 -22.16 -12.73 -22.63
CA GLU A 113 -21.38 -13.95 -22.80
C GLU A 113 -20.81 -14.44 -21.46
N ALA A 114 -20.29 -13.54 -20.62
CA ALA A 114 -19.87 -13.84 -19.27
C ALA A 114 -21.03 -14.39 -18.42
N ARG A 115 -22.23 -13.81 -18.52
CA ARG A 115 -23.42 -14.32 -17.82
C ARG A 115 -23.80 -15.74 -18.25
N ARG A 116 -23.78 -16.02 -19.55
CA ARG A 116 -24.04 -17.40 -20.07
C ARG A 116 -23.00 -18.40 -19.53
N ARG A 117 -21.76 -18.01 -19.40
CA ARG A 117 -20.70 -18.86 -18.82
C ARG A 117 -20.94 -19.11 -17.33
N MET A 118 -21.31 -18.08 -16.58
CA MET A 118 -21.68 -18.21 -15.17
C MET A 118 -22.88 -19.17 -15.00
N GLU A 119 -23.88 -19.06 -15.84
CA GLU A 119 -25.05 -19.96 -15.87
C GLU A 119 -24.67 -21.41 -16.21
N SER A 120 -23.63 -21.64 -17.01
CA SER A 120 -23.09 -22.98 -17.31
C SER A 120 -22.39 -23.64 -16.13
N GLY A 121 -22.08 -22.88 -15.07
CA GLY A 121 -21.45 -23.36 -13.84
C GLY A 121 -19.93 -23.58 -13.92
N VAL A 122 -19.29 -23.24 -15.03
CA VAL A 122 -17.83 -23.30 -15.18
C VAL A 122 -17.31 -21.97 -15.67
N TYR A 123 -16.75 -21.20 -14.76
CA TYR A 123 -16.14 -19.90 -15.05
C TYR A 123 -14.97 -19.61 -14.11
N TYR A 124 -14.17 -18.65 -14.48
CA TYR A 124 -13.02 -18.20 -13.69
C TYR A 124 -13.05 -16.68 -13.55
N VAL A 125 -12.36 -16.19 -12.52
CA VAL A 125 -12.13 -14.76 -12.32
C VAL A 125 -10.64 -14.53 -12.09
N ALA A 126 -10.15 -13.33 -12.37
CA ALA A 126 -8.75 -13.02 -12.19
C ALA A 126 -8.54 -11.72 -11.40
N GLY A 127 -7.49 -11.70 -10.61
CA GLY A 127 -6.93 -10.51 -9.98
C GLY A 127 -5.52 -10.25 -10.53
N ILE A 128 -5.24 -9.01 -10.89
CA ILE A 128 -3.94 -8.58 -11.41
C ILE A 128 -3.39 -7.48 -10.50
N ASP A 129 -2.27 -7.74 -9.84
CA ASP A 129 -1.54 -6.74 -9.07
C ASP A 129 -0.32 -6.29 -9.87
N SER A 130 -0.37 -5.07 -10.39
CA SER A 130 0.73 -4.46 -11.12
C SER A 130 1.56 -3.57 -10.21
N GLY A 131 2.50 -4.18 -9.50
CA GLY A 131 3.45 -3.51 -8.66
C GLY A 131 4.60 -2.84 -9.44
N SER A 132 5.44 -2.09 -8.73
CA SER A 132 6.59 -1.40 -9.32
C SER A 132 7.74 -2.34 -9.73
N THR A 133 7.77 -3.55 -9.19
CA THR A 133 8.85 -4.54 -9.40
C THR A 133 8.33 -5.82 -10.04
N SER A 134 7.20 -6.34 -9.58
CA SER A 134 6.52 -7.52 -10.14
C SER A 134 5.09 -7.22 -10.52
N THR A 135 4.57 -8.02 -11.44
CA THR A 135 3.16 -8.10 -11.79
C THR A 135 2.70 -9.50 -11.50
N ASP A 136 1.74 -9.58 -10.59
CA ASP A 136 1.29 -10.80 -9.96
C ASP A 136 -0.16 -11.07 -10.38
N VAL A 137 -0.49 -12.32 -10.72
CA VAL A 137 -1.82 -12.73 -11.16
C VAL A 137 -2.29 -13.92 -10.34
N VAL A 138 -3.54 -13.88 -9.91
CA VAL A 138 -4.26 -15.00 -9.31
C VAL A 138 -5.54 -15.25 -10.10
N ILE A 139 -5.77 -16.51 -10.49
CA ILE A 139 -7.03 -16.98 -11.10
C ILE A 139 -7.75 -17.84 -10.08
N LEU A 140 -9.02 -17.51 -9.81
CA LEU A 140 -9.92 -18.32 -8.99
C LEU A 140 -10.94 -19.03 -9.86
N ASP A 141 -11.36 -20.23 -9.42
CA ASP A 141 -12.47 -20.96 -10.01
C ASP A 141 -13.84 -20.50 -9.46
N GLN A 142 -14.92 -21.10 -9.96
CA GLN A 142 -16.30 -20.83 -9.54
C GLN A 142 -16.60 -21.12 -8.06
N ASP A 143 -15.71 -21.82 -7.37
CA ASP A 143 -15.79 -22.09 -5.93
C ASP A 143 -14.94 -21.12 -5.10
N GLY A 144 -14.27 -20.17 -5.75
CA GLY A 144 -13.36 -19.20 -5.10
C GLY A 144 -12.02 -19.80 -4.72
N LYS A 145 -11.64 -20.96 -5.27
CA LYS A 145 -10.34 -21.61 -5.00
C LYS A 145 -9.29 -21.17 -6.01
N ILE A 146 -8.05 -21.08 -5.56
CA ILE A 146 -6.92 -20.72 -6.43
C ILE A 146 -6.71 -21.82 -7.48
N LYS A 147 -6.95 -21.47 -8.74
CA LYS A 147 -6.71 -22.35 -9.90
C LYS A 147 -5.29 -22.21 -10.43
N SER A 148 -4.80 -20.98 -10.51
CA SER A 148 -3.45 -20.68 -11.02
C SER A 148 -2.94 -19.38 -10.46
N THR A 149 -1.61 -19.28 -10.38
CA THR A 149 -0.90 -18.07 -9.97
C THR A 149 0.30 -17.83 -10.88
N MET A 150 0.63 -16.55 -11.10
CA MET A 150 1.80 -16.15 -11.86
C MET A 150 2.43 -14.91 -11.27
N ILE A 151 3.76 -14.87 -11.24
CA ILE A 151 4.57 -13.72 -10.82
C ILE A 151 5.58 -13.49 -11.93
N ILE A 152 5.61 -12.30 -12.50
CA ILE A 152 6.66 -11.90 -13.46
C ILE A 152 7.19 -10.50 -13.13
N PRO A 153 8.44 -10.16 -13.51
CA PRO A 153 8.93 -8.79 -13.39
C PRO A 153 8.07 -7.82 -14.20
N THR A 154 7.70 -6.67 -13.62
CA THR A 154 6.93 -5.62 -14.31
C THR A 154 7.71 -5.02 -15.49
N GLY A 155 9.05 -4.92 -15.39
CA GLY A 155 9.87 -4.41 -16.48
C GLY A 155 9.50 -2.99 -16.91
N GLY A 156 9.40 -2.78 -18.23
CA GLY A 156 9.21 -1.45 -18.84
C GLY A 156 7.77 -0.97 -19.02
N GLY A 157 6.75 -1.72 -18.56
CA GLY A 157 5.37 -1.29 -18.76
C GLY A 157 4.33 -2.16 -18.07
N ALA A 158 3.43 -1.52 -17.31
CA ALA A 158 2.36 -2.18 -16.54
C ALA A 158 1.42 -2.98 -17.45
N MET A 159 0.98 -2.42 -18.57
CA MET A 159 0.05 -3.08 -19.48
C MET A 159 0.64 -4.36 -20.08
N LEU A 160 1.85 -4.27 -20.63
CA LEU A 160 2.51 -5.42 -21.27
C LEU A 160 2.82 -6.54 -20.27
N SER A 161 3.25 -6.19 -19.05
CA SER A 161 3.51 -7.18 -18.00
C SER A 161 2.21 -7.82 -17.51
N ALA A 162 1.12 -7.06 -17.38
CA ALA A 162 -0.18 -7.58 -16.99
C ALA A 162 -0.71 -8.60 -18.03
N GLU A 163 -0.70 -8.25 -19.32
CA GLU A 163 -1.13 -9.14 -20.39
C GLU A 163 -0.30 -10.43 -20.41
N LYS A 164 1.02 -10.31 -20.38
CA LYS A 164 1.93 -11.46 -20.38
C LYS A 164 1.80 -12.34 -19.12
N SER A 165 1.55 -11.71 -17.96
CA SER A 165 1.35 -12.46 -16.71
C SER A 165 0.02 -13.22 -16.74
N LEU A 166 -1.02 -12.58 -17.24
CA LEU A 166 -2.34 -13.19 -17.39
C LEU A 166 -2.29 -14.37 -18.40
N GLU A 167 -1.68 -14.18 -19.58
CA GLU A 167 -1.52 -15.25 -20.57
C GLU A 167 -0.82 -16.48 -19.97
N LYS A 168 0.29 -16.28 -19.26
CA LYS A 168 1.00 -17.37 -18.60
C LYS A 168 0.18 -18.03 -17.48
N ALA A 169 -0.61 -17.25 -16.73
CA ALA A 169 -1.47 -17.79 -15.70
C ALA A 169 -2.60 -18.65 -16.31
N VAL A 170 -3.17 -18.21 -17.41
CA VAL A 170 -4.19 -18.93 -18.21
C VAL A 170 -3.62 -20.23 -18.77
N GLU A 171 -2.45 -20.17 -19.40
CA GLU A 171 -1.74 -21.36 -19.92
C GLU A 171 -1.48 -22.38 -18.79
N LYS A 172 -0.94 -21.93 -17.66
CA LYS A 172 -0.69 -22.76 -16.49
C LYS A 172 -1.97 -23.36 -15.89
N ALA A 173 -3.09 -22.64 -15.97
CA ALA A 173 -4.40 -23.12 -15.52
C ALA A 173 -5.02 -24.17 -16.46
N GLY A 174 -4.58 -24.22 -17.72
CA GLY A 174 -5.15 -25.07 -18.79
C GLY A 174 -6.56 -24.65 -19.19
N ILE A 175 -6.86 -23.34 -19.18
CA ILE A 175 -8.16 -22.74 -19.50
C ILE A 175 -8.04 -21.80 -20.70
N SER A 176 -9.17 -21.35 -21.26
CA SER A 176 -9.18 -20.25 -22.23
C SER A 176 -9.24 -18.91 -21.50
N LYS A 177 -8.65 -17.86 -22.09
CA LYS A 177 -8.81 -16.49 -21.59
C LYS A 177 -10.29 -16.08 -21.57
N ASP A 178 -11.06 -16.57 -22.51
CA ASP A 178 -12.49 -16.31 -22.59
C ASP A 178 -13.30 -16.95 -21.45
N ASP A 179 -12.74 -17.92 -20.73
CA ASP A 179 -13.37 -18.52 -19.55
C ASP A 179 -13.28 -17.62 -18.32
N ILE A 180 -12.48 -16.55 -18.39
CA ILE A 180 -12.39 -15.53 -17.33
C ILE A 180 -13.52 -14.52 -17.57
N VAL A 181 -14.48 -14.50 -16.66
CA VAL A 181 -15.68 -13.66 -16.77
C VAL A 181 -15.52 -12.27 -16.15
N ARG A 182 -14.53 -12.09 -15.27
CA ARG A 182 -14.22 -10.79 -14.67
C ARG A 182 -12.76 -10.70 -14.24
N ILE A 183 -12.19 -9.51 -14.44
CA ILE A 183 -10.81 -9.18 -14.05
C ILE A 183 -10.82 -7.92 -13.20
N VAL A 184 -10.26 -8.00 -12.00
CA VAL A 184 -10.03 -6.82 -11.14
C VAL A 184 -8.54 -6.52 -11.10
N THR A 185 -8.19 -5.25 -11.32
CA THR A 185 -6.80 -4.77 -11.30
C THR A 185 -6.49 -4.01 -10.01
N THR A 186 -5.27 -4.16 -9.52
CA THR A 186 -4.75 -3.46 -8.37
C THR A 186 -3.27 -3.10 -8.55
N GLY A 187 -2.66 -2.51 -7.52
CA GLY A 187 -1.27 -2.08 -7.56
C GLY A 187 -1.08 -0.69 -8.16
N TYR A 188 0.16 -0.24 -8.17
CA TYR A 188 0.51 1.10 -8.67
C TYR A 188 0.19 1.27 -10.16
N GLY A 189 0.33 0.20 -10.95
CA GLY A 189 0.08 0.20 -12.40
C GLY A 189 -1.39 -0.02 -12.79
N ARG A 190 -2.31 -0.23 -11.85
CA ARG A 190 -3.72 -0.60 -12.12
C ARG A 190 -4.44 0.27 -13.14
N ALA A 191 -4.19 1.58 -13.10
CA ALA A 191 -4.85 2.54 -13.98
C ALA A 191 -4.41 2.46 -15.46
N TYR A 192 -3.33 1.74 -15.74
CA TYR A 192 -2.77 1.57 -17.09
C TYR A 192 -3.09 0.20 -17.71
N ILE A 193 -3.88 -0.63 -17.03
CA ILE A 193 -4.26 -1.97 -17.48
C ILE A 193 -5.66 -1.91 -18.08
N ASN A 194 -5.75 -2.03 -19.41
CA ASN A 194 -7.01 -1.91 -20.13
C ASN A 194 -7.87 -3.21 -20.11
N SER A 195 -7.29 -4.33 -19.68
CA SER A 195 -7.99 -5.62 -19.62
C SER A 195 -8.76 -5.84 -18.32
N GLY A 196 -8.73 -4.87 -17.39
CA GLY A 196 -9.49 -4.94 -16.14
C GLY A 196 -10.91 -4.39 -16.29
N ASP A 197 -11.88 -5.08 -15.73
CA ASP A 197 -13.27 -4.63 -15.63
C ASP A 197 -13.44 -3.60 -14.51
N ASP A 198 -12.65 -3.77 -13.42
CA ASP A 198 -12.63 -2.89 -12.27
C ASP A 198 -11.20 -2.63 -11.80
N SER A 199 -11.04 -1.57 -11.02
CA SER A 199 -9.77 -1.18 -10.42
C SER A 199 -9.96 -0.80 -8.95
N ILE A 200 -9.27 -1.54 -8.06
CA ILE A 200 -9.34 -1.37 -6.60
C ILE A 200 -7.93 -1.07 -6.09
N THR A 201 -7.80 -0.29 -5.02
CA THR A 201 -6.48 0.04 -4.48
C THR A 201 -5.79 -1.19 -3.88
N GLU A 202 -4.47 -1.20 -3.94
CA GLU A 202 -3.66 -2.28 -3.34
C GLU A 202 -3.87 -2.38 -1.83
N ILE A 203 -4.24 -1.30 -1.16
CA ILE A 203 -4.51 -1.29 0.29
C ILE A 203 -5.71 -2.17 0.60
N THR A 204 -6.81 -1.97 -0.11
CA THR A 204 -8.05 -2.72 0.04
C THR A 204 -7.88 -4.18 -0.41
N CYS A 205 -7.15 -4.42 -1.50
CA CYS A 205 -6.87 -5.77 -1.98
C CYS A 205 -5.97 -6.55 -1.02
N HIS A 206 -4.89 -5.97 -0.47
CA HIS A 206 -4.08 -6.63 0.55
C HIS A 206 -4.86 -6.95 1.82
N ALA A 207 -5.76 -6.05 2.25
CA ALA A 207 -6.65 -6.30 3.38
C ALA A 207 -7.53 -7.54 3.16
N LYS A 208 -8.19 -7.58 2.00
CA LYS A 208 -9.07 -8.69 1.59
C LYS A 208 -8.33 -10.02 1.47
N GLY A 209 -7.19 -10.01 0.76
CA GLY A 209 -6.37 -11.21 0.57
C GLY A 209 -5.80 -11.74 1.90
N ALA A 210 -5.32 -10.84 2.77
CA ALA A 210 -4.78 -11.22 4.07
C ALA A 210 -5.85 -11.84 4.98
N HIS A 211 -7.03 -11.26 5.03
CA HIS A 211 -8.15 -11.81 5.80
C HIS A 211 -8.61 -13.18 5.29
N TYR A 212 -8.63 -13.38 3.97
CA TYR A 212 -8.93 -14.68 3.37
C TYR A 212 -7.89 -15.75 3.76
N LEU A 213 -6.59 -15.39 3.73
CA LEU A 213 -5.49 -16.30 4.08
C LEU A 213 -5.44 -16.60 5.57
N ASN A 214 -5.75 -15.63 6.42
CA ASN A 214 -5.84 -15.80 7.87
C ASN A 214 -6.87 -14.85 8.49
N PRO A 215 -8.06 -15.33 8.86
CA PRO A 215 -9.14 -14.51 9.44
C PRO A 215 -8.79 -13.83 10.78
N ASN A 216 -7.72 -14.27 11.47
CA ASN A 216 -7.27 -13.68 12.73
C ASN A 216 -6.36 -12.45 12.54
N VAL A 217 -5.92 -12.19 11.33
CA VAL A 217 -5.08 -11.03 11.02
C VAL A 217 -5.85 -9.74 11.29
N ARG A 218 -5.18 -8.79 11.95
CA ARG A 218 -5.70 -7.44 12.20
C ARG A 218 -4.74 -6.36 11.73
N THR A 219 -3.49 -6.73 11.46
CA THR A 219 -2.49 -5.79 10.91
C THR A 219 -1.72 -6.46 9.79
N VAL A 220 -1.80 -5.88 8.60
CA VAL A 220 -1.02 -6.30 7.43
C VAL A 220 0.16 -5.35 7.27
N ILE A 221 1.35 -5.92 7.14
CA ILE A 221 2.58 -5.19 6.83
C ILE A 221 3.01 -5.62 5.44
N ASP A 222 2.79 -4.76 4.46
CA ASP A 222 3.20 -4.99 3.09
C ASP A 222 4.52 -4.27 2.81
N ILE A 223 5.53 -5.03 2.39
CA ILE A 223 6.82 -4.49 1.98
C ILE A 223 7.04 -4.81 0.52
N GLY A 224 6.74 -3.82 -0.31
CA GLY A 224 6.89 -3.88 -1.75
C GLY A 224 8.30 -3.55 -2.24
N GLY A 225 8.43 -3.41 -3.56
CA GLY A 225 9.68 -3.03 -4.21
C GLY A 225 10.10 -1.58 -3.91
N GLN A 226 9.14 -0.66 -3.80
CA GLN A 226 9.43 0.78 -3.64
C GLN A 226 8.67 1.45 -2.49
N ASP A 227 7.77 0.76 -1.85
CA ASP A 227 6.93 1.28 -0.77
C ASP A 227 6.77 0.29 0.38
N ILE A 228 6.28 0.80 1.50
CA ILE A 228 5.93 0.04 2.69
C ILE A 228 4.54 0.48 3.10
N LYS A 229 3.65 -0.47 3.37
CA LYS A 229 2.32 -0.20 3.89
C LYS A 229 2.11 -0.92 5.22
N ALA A 230 1.42 -0.27 6.12
CA ALA A 230 0.86 -0.88 7.31
C ALA A 230 -0.65 -0.64 7.28
N ILE A 231 -1.44 -1.71 7.32
CA ILE A 231 -2.88 -1.67 7.13
C ILE A 231 -3.52 -2.33 8.34
N SER A 232 -4.40 -1.61 9.02
CA SER A 232 -5.24 -2.14 10.11
C SER A 232 -6.58 -2.56 9.52
N ILE A 233 -7.02 -3.78 9.81
CA ILE A 233 -8.28 -4.35 9.33
C ILE A 233 -9.18 -4.74 10.51
N ASP A 234 -10.46 -4.79 10.28
CA ASP A 234 -11.44 -5.28 11.25
C ASP A 234 -11.61 -6.82 11.19
N GLU A 235 -12.58 -7.34 11.93
CA GLU A 235 -12.91 -8.75 11.96
C GLU A 235 -13.48 -9.31 10.66
N ASN A 236 -13.94 -8.45 9.75
CA ASN A 236 -14.48 -8.81 8.44
C ASN A 236 -13.47 -8.60 7.31
N GLY A 237 -12.25 -8.15 7.65
CA GLY A 237 -11.20 -7.84 6.67
C GLY A 237 -11.33 -6.46 6.02
N ALA A 238 -12.26 -5.61 6.49
CA ALA A 238 -12.36 -4.25 5.99
C ALA A 238 -11.26 -3.35 6.57
N VAL A 239 -10.78 -2.42 5.76
CA VAL A 239 -9.72 -1.48 6.16
C VAL A 239 -10.26 -0.49 7.20
N LYS A 240 -9.66 -0.46 8.38
CA LYS A 240 -9.95 0.54 9.43
C LYS A 240 -9.06 1.78 9.29
N ASN A 241 -7.79 1.55 9.00
CA ASN A 241 -6.78 2.60 8.87
C ASN A 241 -5.58 2.08 8.10
N PHE A 242 -4.85 2.95 7.46
CA PHE A 242 -3.61 2.58 6.79
C PHE A 242 -2.58 3.70 6.84
N LEU A 243 -1.32 3.32 6.77
CA LEU A 243 -0.18 4.20 6.62
C LEU A 243 0.73 3.64 5.54
N MET A 244 1.28 4.52 4.72
CA MET A 244 2.25 4.08 3.71
C MET A 244 3.44 5.03 3.64
N ASN A 245 4.61 4.45 3.34
CA ASN A 245 5.84 5.15 3.02
C ASN A 245 6.23 4.81 1.59
N ASP A 246 5.97 5.71 0.68
CA ASP A 246 6.18 5.61 -0.76
C ASP A 246 7.18 6.67 -1.29
N LYS A 247 7.76 7.46 -0.37
CA LYS A 247 8.69 8.55 -0.72
C LYS A 247 10.16 8.19 -0.50
N CYS A 248 10.43 7.07 0.17
CA CYS A 248 11.78 6.69 0.54
C CYS A 248 11.99 5.20 0.33
N ALA A 249 12.94 4.85 -0.53
CA ALA A 249 13.27 3.47 -0.83
C ALA A 249 13.87 2.70 0.38
N ALA A 250 14.39 3.40 1.39
CA ALA A 250 14.98 2.75 2.55
C ALA A 250 13.99 1.88 3.30
N GLY A 251 14.30 0.60 3.39
CA GLY A 251 13.44 -0.42 4.00
C GLY A 251 12.54 -1.17 3.02
N THR A 252 12.62 -0.89 1.73
CA THR A 252 11.87 -1.56 0.66
C THR A 252 12.71 -2.63 -0.05
N GLY A 253 12.11 -3.39 -0.95
CA GLY A 253 12.82 -4.37 -1.78
C GLY A 253 13.99 -3.77 -2.56
N ARG A 254 13.84 -2.56 -3.11
CA ARG A 254 14.91 -1.84 -3.82
C ARG A 254 16.10 -1.50 -2.93
N PHE A 255 15.85 -1.19 -1.67
CA PHE A 255 16.93 -1.01 -0.70
C PHE A 255 17.72 -2.30 -0.52
N LEU A 256 17.04 -3.42 -0.33
CA LEU A 256 17.68 -4.73 -0.17
C LEU A 256 18.44 -5.15 -1.43
N GLU A 257 17.88 -4.94 -2.63
CA GLU A 257 18.56 -5.20 -3.90
C GLU A 257 19.87 -4.42 -4.04
N MET A 258 19.87 -3.15 -3.64
CA MET A 258 21.05 -2.31 -3.69
C MET A 258 22.11 -2.80 -2.70
N MET A 259 21.72 -3.09 -1.46
CA MET A 259 22.65 -3.58 -0.43
C MET A 259 23.23 -4.95 -0.81
N ALA A 260 22.43 -5.84 -1.39
CA ALA A 260 22.89 -7.13 -1.91
C ALA A 260 23.97 -6.95 -2.98
N ARG A 261 23.74 -6.03 -3.95
CA ARG A 261 24.75 -5.70 -4.98
C ARG A 261 26.04 -5.13 -4.37
N THR A 262 25.94 -4.23 -3.41
CA THR A 262 27.09 -3.62 -2.72
C THR A 262 27.92 -4.66 -1.98
N LEU A 263 27.26 -5.68 -1.41
CA LEU A 263 27.92 -6.79 -0.71
C LEU A 263 28.34 -7.95 -1.65
N GLY A 264 28.00 -7.91 -2.94
CA GLY A 264 28.28 -8.97 -3.90
C GLY A 264 27.48 -10.25 -3.66
N LEU A 265 26.27 -10.15 -3.10
CA LEU A 265 25.40 -11.26 -2.72
C LEU A 265 24.11 -11.26 -3.54
N SER A 266 23.46 -12.43 -3.62
CA SER A 266 22.07 -12.56 -4.00
C SER A 266 21.14 -12.16 -2.84
N LEU A 267 19.88 -11.83 -3.13
CA LEU A 267 18.86 -11.59 -2.11
C LEU A 267 18.60 -12.81 -1.22
N GLU A 268 18.76 -14.02 -1.78
CA GLU A 268 18.56 -15.27 -1.06
C GLU A 268 19.68 -15.50 -0.04
N GLU A 269 20.95 -15.33 -0.43
CA GLU A 269 22.08 -15.37 0.47
C GLU A 269 21.97 -14.32 1.59
N MET A 270 21.61 -13.09 1.22
CA MET A 270 21.41 -12.01 2.19
C MET A 270 20.28 -12.33 3.18
N SER A 271 19.22 -13.04 2.75
CA SER A 271 18.09 -13.43 3.59
C SER A 271 18.48 -14.32 4.77
N THR A 272 19.50 -15.16 4.60
CA THR A 272 19.89 -16.16 5.60
C THR A 272 21.17 -15.79 6.35
N MET A 273 22.16 -15.20 5.67
CA MET A 273 23.44 -14.85 6.29
C MET A 273 23.31 -13.95 7.51
N GLY A 274 22.38 -13.00 7.51
CA GLY A 274 22.15 -12.08 8.62
C GLY A 274 21.59 -12.76 9.89
N LEU A 275 21.20 -14.04 9.83
CA LEU A 275 20.78 -14.83 10.98
C LEU A 275 21.97 -15.39 11.78
N GLU A 276 23.14 -15.47 11.16
CA GLU A 276 24.38 -16.02 11.75
C GLU A 276 25.29 -14.94 12.35
N TRP A 277 24.73 -13.79 12.70
CA TRP A 277 25.47 -12.66 13.24
C TRP A 277 26.09 -12.94 14.62
N LYS A 278 27.18 -12.24 14.94
CA LYS A 278 27.90 -12.35 16.22
C LYS A 278 28.08 -10.99 16.91
N GLU A 279 28.28 -9.93 16.12
CA GLU A 279 28.44 -8.56 16.60
C GLU A 279 27.21 -7.75 16.18
N ASN A 280 26.58 -7.07 17.13
CA ASN A 280 25.45 -6.18 16.84
C ASN A 280 25.96 -4.87 16.24
N ILE A 281 26.01 -4.79 14.92
CA ILE A 281 26.35 -3.59 14.18
C ILE A 281 25.10 -2.75 14.00
N VAL A 282 25.15 -1.48 14.36
CA VAL A 282 24.06 -0.53 14.15
C VAL A 282 24.32 0.25 12.87
N ILE A 283 23.41 0.11 11.89
CA ILE A 283 23.40 0.97 10.70
C ILE A 283 22.61 2.23 11.05
N SER A 284 23.35 3.35 11.15
CA SER A 284 22.80 4.62 11.64
C SER A 284 22.02 5.39 10.59
N SER A 285 22.36 5.20 9.33
CA SER A 285 21.84 5.97 8.21
C SER A 285 20.45 5.49 7.78
N MET A 286 19.48 6.40 7.85
CA MET A 286 18.10 6.13 7.39
C MET A 286 17.92 6.32 5.86
N CYS A 287 18.84 7.04 5.22
CA CYS A 287 18.81 7.25 3.77
C CYS A 287 19.60 6.14 3.07
N THR A 288 19.05 5.61 1.99
CA THR A 288 19.64 4.53 1.21
C THR A 288 21.08 4.80 0.76
N VAL A 289 21.36 6.02 0.28
CA VAL A 289 22.69 6.42 -0.21
C VAL A 289 23.73 6.47 0.93
N PHE A 290 23.35 7.00 2.08
CA PHE A 290 24.24 7.05 3.24
C PHE A 290 24.43 5.67 3.87
N ALA A 291 23.40 4.84 3.90
CA ALA A 291 23.51 3.46 4.37
C ALA A 291 24.46 2.65 3.49
N GLU A 292 24.44 2.84 2.16
CA GLU A 292 25.40 2.21 1.25
C GLU A 292 26.85 2.62 1.59
N SER A 293 27.09 3.92 1.78
CA SER A 293 28.42 4.42 2.16
C SER A 293 28.87 3.86 3.51
N GLU A 294 27.97 3.71 4.48
CA GLU A 294 28.25 3.11 5.78
C GLU A 294 28.60 1.63 5.64
N VAL A 295 27.87 0.87 4.83
CA VAL A 295 28.15 -0.55 4.52
C VAL A 295 29.52 -0.71 3.88
N VAL A 296 29.86 0.10 2.86
CA VAL A 296 31.18 0.08 2.21
C VAL A 296 32.29 0.35 3.24
N SER A 297 32.09 1.30 4.15
CA SER A 297 33.03 1.61 5.22
C SER A 297 33.20 0.44 6.20
N LEU A 298 32.14 -0.25 6.58
CA LEU A 298 32.18 -1.42 7.46
C LEU A 298 32.91 -2.60 6.82
N VAL A 299 32.67 -2.83 5.52
CA VAL A 299 33.41 -3.83 4.73
C VAL A 299 34.92 -3.51 4.70
N ALA A 300 35.27 -2.25 4.46
CA ALA A 300 36.69 -1.79 4.49
C ALA A 300 37.33 -1.95 5.86
N GLN A 301 36.56 -1.93 6.94
CA GLN A 301 36.99 -2.23 8.31
C GLN A 301 37.07 -3.72 8.64
N ASN A 302 36.86 -4.60 7.64
CA ASN A 302 36.82 -6.06 7.79
C ASN A 302 35.79 -6.55 8.80
N LYS A 303 34.63 -5.84 8.93
CA LYS A 303 33.50 -6.34 9.70
C LYS A 303 32.87 -7.54 8.99
N ALA A 304 32.38 -8.51 9.74
CA ALA A 304 31.75 -9.70 9.17
C ALA A 304 30.48 -9.31 8.38
N VAL A 305 30.32 -9.88 7.20
CA VAL A 305 29.19 -9.57 6.31
C VAL A 305 27.86 -9.95 6.97
N SER A 306 27.81 -11.05 7.73
CA SER A 306 26.63 -11.47 8.51
C SER A 306 26.20 -10.39 9.52
N ASP A 307 27.15 -9.74 10.19
CA ASP A 307 26.88 -8.71 11.18
C ASP A 307 26.36 -7.42 10.52
N ILE A 308 26.93 -7.07 9.35
CA ILE A 308 26.45 -5.93 8.53
C ILE A 308 25.03 -6.17 8.07
N ILE A 309 24.72 -7.38 7.56
CA ILE A 309 23.37 -7.75 7.10
C ILE A 309 22.38 -7.72 8.27
N HIS A 310 22.75 -8.23 9.44
CA HIS A 310 21.92 -8.13 10.64
C HIS A 310 21.60 -6.66 10.96
N GLY A 311 22.58 -5.79 10.95
CA GLY A 311 22.38 -4.35 11.16
C GLY A 311 21.43 -3.72 10.14
N LEU A 312 21.55 -4.10 8.86
CA LEU A 312 20.60 -3.69 7.81
C LEU A 312 19.19 -4.18 8.08
N ASN A 313 19.02 -5.45 8.45
CA ASN A 313 17.72 -6.03 8.79
C ASN A 313 17.06 -5.29 9.96
N MET A 314 17.81 -4.99 11.02
CA MET A 314 17.34 -4.23 12.19
C MET A 314 16.96 -2.79 11.84
N SER A 315 17.71 -2.14 10.93
CA SER A 315 17.39 -0.80 10.43
C SER A 315 16.04 -0.80 9.66
N VAL A 316 15.82 -1.78 8.78
CA VAL A 316 14.55 -1.98 8.07
C VAL A 316 13.43 -2.24 9.06
N ALA A 317 13.59 -3.20 9.97
CA ALA A 317 12.60 -3.57 10.97
C ALA A 317 12.22 -2.40 11.87
N SER A 318 13.18 -1.55 12.27
CA SER A 318 12.91 -0.36 13.07
C SER A 318 12.03 0.64 12.33
N LYS A 319 12.24 0.82 11.04
CA LYS A 319 11.44 1.72 10.19
C LYS A 319 10.03 1.21 9.97
N VAL A 320 9.91 -0.07 9.63
CA VAL A 320 8.63 -0.75 9.41
C VAL A 320 7.83 -0.82 10.72
N GLY A 321 8.47 -1.21 11.81
CA GLY A 321 7.86 -1.26 13.14
C GLY A 321 7.35 0.10 13.62
N ALA A 322 8.12 1.17 13.36
CA ALA A 322 7.68 2.54 13.66
C ALA A 322 6.47 2.97 12.82
N LEU A 323 6.34 2.49 11.56
CA LEU A 323 5.17 2.73 10.74
C LEU A 323 3.96 1.98 11.31
N ALA A 324 4.10 0.69 11.62
CA ALA A 324 3.05 -0.14 12.19
C ALA A 324 2.58 0.38 13.55
N ALA A 325 3.49 0.80 14.44
CA ALA A 325 3.14 1.36 15.74
C ALA A 325 2.28 2.64 15.65
N ARG A 326 2.37 3.39 14.56
CA ARG A 326 1.56 4.60 14.34
C ARG A 326 0.11 4.30 13.97
N LEU A 327 -0.24 3.07 13.57
CA LEU A 327 -1.64 2.66 13.37
C LEU A 327 -2.44 2.65 14.68
N GLY A 328 -1.79 2.52 15.81
CA GLY A 328 -2.39 2.37 17.14
C GLY A 328 -2.30 0.94 17.66
N GLN A 329 -2.30 0.80 18.99
CA GLN A 329 -2.21 -0.51 19.67
C GLN A 329 -3.58 -1.16 19.93
N ASP A 330 -4.67 -0.50 19.52
CA ASP A 330 -6.04 -0.88 19.88
C ASP A 330 -6.65 -1.96 18.95
N ASN A 331 -5.83 -2.66 18.19
CA ASN A 331 -6.29 -3.72 17.29
C ASN A 331 -5.66 -5.08 17.65
N PRO A 332 -6.13 -5.73 18.74
CA PRO A 332 -5.57 -7.01 19.15
C PRO A 332 -5.86 -8.08 18.10
N GLY A 333 -4.81 -8.70 17.59
CA GLY A 333 -4.89 -9.75 16.59
C GLY A 333 -3.51 -10.05 16.00
N GLU A 334 -3.49 -10.94 15.02
CA GLU A 334 -2.25 -11.36 14.40
C GLU A 334 -1.71 -10.34 13.39
N TYR A 335 -0.39 -10.30 13.28
CA TYR A 335 0.31 -9.58 12.21
C TYR A 335 0.54 -10.52 11.03
N MET A 336 0.32 -10.03 9.82
CA MET A 336 0.70 -10.72 8.59
C MET A 336 1.68 -9.86 7.79
N MET A 337 2.74 -10.48 7.28
CA MET A 337 3.66 -9.83 6.35
C MET A 337 3.36 -10.26 4.92
N THR A 338 3.21 -9.29 4.02
CA THR A 338 2.95 -9.48 2.59
C THR A 338 3.98 -8.77 1.71
N GLY A 339 3.88 -8.96 0.40
CA GLY A 339 4.82 -8.43 -0.57
C GLY A 339 6.06 -9.31 -0.78
N GLY A 340 6.89 -8.95 -1.76
CA GLY A 340 8.06 -9.76 -2.14
C GLY A 340 9.10 -9.92 -1.03
N VAL A 341 9.20 -8.96 -0.11
CA VAL A 341 10.14 -8.99 1.02
C VAL A 341 9.72 -9.98 2.12
N ALA A 342 8.46 -10.44 2.15
CA ALA A 342 7.99 -11.44 3.12
C ALA A 342 8.79 -12.77 3.05
N LYS A 343 9.42 -13.05 1.91
CA LYS A 343 10.31 -14.22 1.72
C LYS A 343 11.68 -14.07 2.39
N ASN A 344 12.04 -12.86 2.85
CA ASN A 344 13.34 -12.59 3.48
C ASN A 344 13.30 -12.92 4.97
N LYS A 345 13.91 -14.06 5.35
CA LYS A 345 13.92 -14.58 6.72
C LYS A 345 14.61 -13.64 7.72
N GLY A 346 15.67 -12.96 7.30
CA GLY A 346 16.39 -12.02 8.14
C GLY A 346 15.54 -10.79 8.50
N ILE A 347 14.81 -10.25 7.53
CA ILE A 347 13.87 -9.13 7.76
C ILE A 347 12.70 -9.60 8.63
N THR A 348 12.13 -10.76 8.35
CA THR A 348 11.04 -11.32 9.15
C THR A 348 11.43 -11.45 10.62
N ASN A 349 12.58 -12.07 10.90
CA ASN A 349 13.08 -12.27 12.26
C ASN A 349 13.32 -10.92 12.97
N ALA A 350 13.99 -9.98 12.31
CA ALA A 350 14.23 -8.64 12.86
C ALA A 350 12.92 -7.87 13.13
N LEU A 351 11.92 -8.03 12.28
CA LEU A 351 10.63 -7.37 12.45
C LEU A 351 9.81 -8.01 13.58
N GLU A 352 9.82 -9.34 13.72
CA GLU A 352 9.22 -10.03 14.86
C GLU A 352 9.82 -9.58 16.20
N GLU A 353 11.16 -9.48 16.26
CA GLU A 353 11.87 -8.95 17.43
C GLU A 353 11.41 -7.52 17.74
N LYS A 354 11.35 -6.66 16.71
CA LYS A 354 10.97 -5.25 16.87
C LYS A 354 9.51 -5.05 17.29
N LEU A 355 8.62 -5.89 16.81
CA LEU A 355 7.19 -5.84 17.14
C LEU A 355 6.88 -6.55 18.48
N GLY A 356 7.76 -7.41 18.95
CA GLY A 356 7.48 -8.30 20.09
C GLY A 356 6.36 -9.30 19.80
N ALA A 357 6.12 -9.62 18.51
CA ALA A 357 5.03 -10.48 18.07
C ALA A 357 5.47 -11.34 16.88
N LYS A 358 4.81 -12.49 16.70
CA LYS A 358 5.04 -13.34 15.53
C LYS A 358 4.31 -12.80 14.32
N LEU A 359 4.92 -13.00 13.14
CA LEU A 359 4.35 -12.67 11.85
C LEU A 359 3.79 -13.93 11.19
N TYR A 360 2.54 -13.88 10.78
CA TYR A 360 1.99 -14.88 9.88
C TYR A 360 2.54 -14.63 8.47
N ILE A 361 3.16 -15.64 7.87
CA ILE A 361 3.69 -15.61 6.51
C ILE A 361 3.31 -16.93 5.85
N CYS A 362 2.72 -16.86 4.67
CA CYS A 362 2.35 -18.02 3.85
C CYS A 362 3.03 -17.96 2.48
N ASP A 363 2.91 -19.01 1.72
CA ASP A 363 3.49 -19.09 0.36
C ASP A 363 2.89 -18.05 -0.58
N GLU A 364 1.63 -17.69 -0.35
CA GLU A 364 0.87 -16.69 -1.11
C GLU A 364 1.14 -15.24 -0.67
N ALA A 365 2.00 -15.00 0.30
CA ALA A 365 2.25 -13.67 0.86
C ALA A 365 2.55 -12.59 -0.20
N GLN A 366 3.31 -12.94 -1.25
CA GLN A 366 3.59 -12.04 -2.37
C GLN A 366 2.36 -11.83 -3.26
N LEU A 367 1.48 -12.82 -3.37
CA LEU A 367 0.28 -12.82 -4.21
C LEU A 367 -0.92 -12.16 -3.53
N CYS A 368 -0.77 -11.71 -2.29
CA CYS A 368 -1.88 -11.25 -1.43
C CYS A 368 -2.71 -10.15 -2.09
N GLY A 369 -2.08 -9.17 -2.76
CA GLY A 369 -2.78 -8.11 -3.50
C GLY A 369 -3.59 -8.64 -4.68
N ALA A 370 -2.97 -9.49 -5.51
CA ALA A 370 -3.65 -10.14 -6.65
C ALA A 370 -4.77 -11.08 -6.19
N LEU A 371 -4.58 -11.80 -5.08
CA LEU A 371 -5.61 -12.65 -4.48
C LEU A 371 -6.80 -11.82 -4.01
N GLY A 372 -6.55 -10.71 -3.30
CA GLY A 372 -7.61 -9.79 -2.89
C GLY A 372 -8.40 -9.23 -4.06
N ALA A 373 -7.72 -8.84 -5.14
CA ALA A 373 -8.36 -8.39 -6.37
C ALA A 373 -9.23 -9.50 -7.00
N ALA A 374 -8.72 -10.74 -7.05
CA ALA A 374 -9.47 -11.89 -7.56
C ALA A 374 -10.70 -12.22 -6.70
N LEU A 375 -10.59 -12.07 -5.37
CA LEU A 375 -11.71 -12.25 -4.43
C LEU A 375 -12.81 -11.21 -4.66
N PHE A 376 -12.46 -9.95 -4.91
CA PHE A 376 -13.44 -8.92 -5.29
C PHE A 376 -14.11 -9.25 -6.63
N ALA A 377 -13.37 -9.72 -7.63
CA ALA A 377 -13.94 -10.19 -8.89
C ALA A 377 -14.93 -11.34 -8.66
N TYR A 378 -14.57 -12.29 -7.81
CA TYR A 378 -15.40 -13.46 -7.46
C TYR A 378 -16.69 -13.06 -6.74
N GLU A 379 -16.61 -12.20 -5.71
CA GLU A 379 -17.79 -11.73 -4.96
C GLU A 379 -18.80 -11.02 -5.88
N LYS A 380 -18.31 -10.12 -6.74
CA LYS A 380 -19.17 -9.41 -7.70
C LYS A 380 -19.86 -10.33 -8.70
N CYS A 381 -19.21 -11.42 -9.11
CA CYS A 381 -19.87 -12.41 -9.97
C CYS A 381 -20.98 -13.19 -9.23
N ARG A 382 -20.87 -13.35 -7.91
CA ARG A 382 -21.91 -14.02 -7.11
C ARG A 382 -23.13 -13.14 -6.79
N GLU A 383 -22.95 -11.82 -6.83
CA GLU A 383 -24.01 -10.85 -6.57
C GLU A 383 -24.79 -10.48 -7.85
N ALA A 384 -24.26 -10.78 -9.03
CA ALA A 384 -24.83 -10.48 -10.34
C ALA A 384 -25.80 -11.56 -10.83
#